data_22f71f755b1c95d2081bf112375467bb
#
_entry.id   22f71f755b1c95d2081bf112375467bb
#
_cell.length_a   1.000
_cell.length_b   1.000
_cell.length_c   1.000
_cell.angle_alpha   90.00
_cell.angle_beta   90.00
_cell.angle_gamma   90.00
#
_symmetry.space_group_name_H-M   'P 1'
#
loop_
_entity.id
_entity.type
_entity.pdbx_description
1 polymer ?
#
loop_
_entity_poly.entity_id
_entity_poly.type
_entity_poly.pdbx_seq_one_letter_code
_entity_poly.pdbx_strand_id
1 'polypeptide(L)' 'MNCFTCKGEIATSTTTFMVDLGKCIIIVKNVPCSQCLQCGEISYSNDVAKKLEQIVEKLKCSISEIAVTDYSSAA' A
#
# COMPACT_ATOMS: atom_id res chain seq x y z
N MET A 1 0.04 10.33 16.81
CA MET A 1 -0.99 10.50 15.78
C MET A 1 -2.14 9.57 16.05
N ASN A 2 -3.34 10.04 15.97
CA ASN A 2 -4.52 9.25 16.31
C ASN A 2 -5.37 8.95 15.07
N CYS A 3 -6.11 7.86 15.13
CA CYS A 3 -7.02 7.48 14.07
C CYS A 3 -8.17 8.50 13.95
N PHE A 4 -8.50 8.88 12.71
CA PHE A 4 -9.58 9.83 12.49
C PHE A 4 -10.96 9.26 12.83
N THR A 5 -11.11 7.94 12.71
CA THR A 5 -12.39 7.29 12.89
C THR A 5 -12.71 7.03 14.35
N CYS A 6 -11.79 6.44 15.10
CA CYS A 6 -12.03 6.06 16.48
C CYS A 6 -11.11 6.79 17.48
N LYS A 7 -10.18 7.59 17.00
CA LYS A 7 -9.19 8.32 17.79
C LYS A 7 -8.32 7.42 18.67
N GLY A 8 -8.19 6.16 18.29
CA GLY A 8 -7.31 5.24 18.98
C GLY A 8 -5.86 5.46 18.63
N GLU A 9 -4.97 4.76 19.31
CA GLU A 9 -3.55 4.82 19.03
C GLU A 9 -3.22 4.22 17.67
N ILE A 10 -2.24 4.80 17.00
CA ILE A 10 -1.75 4.35 15.70
C ILE A 10 -0.35 3.78 15.87
N ALA A 11 -0.14 2.57 15.33
CA ALA A 11 1.17 1.93 15.32
C ALA A 11 1.66 1.78 13.88
N THR A 12 2.98 1.85 13.73
CA THR A 12 3.61 1.58 12.43
C THR A 12 3.56 0.08 12.15
N SER A 13 3.17 -0.28 10.93
CA SER A 13 3.05 -1.67 10.52
C SER A 13 3.37 -1.81 9.05
N THR A 14 3.26 -3.02 8.51
CA THR A 14 3.39 -3.28 7.09
C THR A 14 2.20 -4.08 6.61
N THR A 15 1.83 -3.89 5.36
CA THR A 15 0.70 -4.59 4.76
C THR A 15 0.97 -4.88 3.30
N THR A 16 0.08 -5.65 2.68
CA THR A 16 0.13 -5.92 1.26
C THR A 16 -0.87 -5.01 0.55
N PHE A 17 -0.38 -4.27 -0.44
CA PHE A 17 -1.20 -3.38 -1.26
C PHE A 17 -1.52 -4.07 -2.57
N MET A 18 -2.78 -4.11 -2.94
CA MET A 18 -3.23 -4.77 -4.16
C MET A 18 -4.08 -3.83 -4.99
N VAL A 19 -3.80 -3.80 -6.29
CA VAL A 19 -4.57 -2.99 -7.25
C VAL A 19 -5.03 -3.88 -8.38
N ASP A 20 -6.33 -3.90 -8.63
CA ASP A 20 -6.91 -4.59 -9.77
C ASP A 20 -7.17 -3.55 -10.87
N LEU A 21 -6.45 -3.69 -11.98
CA LEU A 21 -6.56 -2.78 -13.12
C LEU A 21 -7.46 -3.34 -14.23
N GLY A 22 -8.13 -4.46 -13.98
CA GLY A 22 -8.96 -5.11 -14.97
C GLY A 22 -8.20 -6.04 -15.90
N LYS A 23 -7.09 -5.57 -16.45
CA LYS A 23 -6.22 -6.36 -17.30
C LYS A 23 -5.12 -7.06 -16.54
N CYS A 24 -4.73 -6.51 -15.40
CA CYS A 24 -3.69 -7.05 -14.56
C CYS A 24 -3.94 -6.70 -13.11
N ILE A 25 -3.28 -7.45 -12.23
CA ILE A 25 -3.34 -7.21 -10.80
C ILE A 25 -1.91 -6.96 -10.31
N ILE A 26 -1.74 -5.88 -9.56
CA ILE A 26 -0.43 -5.52 -9.01
C ILE A 26 -0.49 -5.72 -7.51
N ILE A 27 0.46 -6.49 -6.98
CA ILE A 27 0.56 -6.76 -5.55
C ILE A 27 1.90 -6.23 -5.07
N VAL A 28 1.88 -5.34 -4.08
CA VAL A 28 3.08 -4.78 -3.47
C VAL A 28 3.13 -5.26 -2.02
N LYS A 29 4.18 -5.98 -1.66
CA LYS A 29 4.36 -6.53 -0.32
C LYS A 29 5.19 -5.59 0.55
N ASN A 30 5.05 -5.73 1.85
CA ASN A 30 5.83 -4.99 2.85
C ASN A 30 5.68 -3.47 2.70
N VAL A 31 4.48 -3.02 2.42
CA VAL A 31 4.19 -1.59 2.31
C VAL A 31 4.08 -0.99 3.70
N PRO A 32 4.90 0.02 4.04
CA PRO A 32 4.79 0.67 5.33
C PRO A 32 3.43 1.36 5.48
N CYS A 33 2.81 1.16 6.62
CA CYS A 33 1.51 1.76 6.88
C CYS A 33 1.36 2.10 8.36
N SER A 34 0.30 2.82 8.66
CA SER A 34 -0.11 3.09 10.04
C SER A 34 -1.41 2.34 10.29
N GLN A 35 -1.47 1.61 11.38
CA GLN A 35 -2.64 0.82 11.73
C GLN A 35 -3.18 1.28 13.07
N CYS A 36 -4.49 1.52 13.11
CA CYS A 36 -5.15 1.83 14.37
C CYS A 36 -5.26 0.56 15.22
N LEU A 37 -4.80 0.64 16.46
CA LEU A 37 -4.82 -0.51 17.37
C LEU A 37 -6.22 -0.85 17.87
N GLN A 38 -7.15 0.06 17.69
CA GLN A 38 -8.51 -0.09 18.21
C GLN A 38 -9.48 -0.64 17.15
N CYS A 39 -9.53 -0.01 15.98
CA CYS A 39 -10.45 -0.44 14.93
C CYS A 39 -9.78 -1.22 13.80
N GLY A 40 -8.44 -1.30 13.78
CA GLY A 40 -7.71 -2.01 12.77
C GLY A 40 -7.60 -1.29 11.43
N GLU A 41 -8.05 -0.04 11.35
CA GLU A 41 -8.00 0.72 10.11
C GLU A 41 -6.56 1.01 9.70
N ILE A 42 -6.28 0.85 8.40
CA ILE A 42 -4.95 1.04 7.85
C ILE A 42 -4.93 2.33 7.04
N SER A 43 -3.87 3.13 7.22
CA SER A 43 -3.67 4.34 6.46
C SER A 43 -2.21 4.45 6.01
N TYR A 44 -2.00 5.18 4.92
CA TYR A 44 -0.68 5.39 4.33
C TYR A 44 -0.31 6.85 4.44
N SER A 45 0.99 7.12 4.63
CA SER A 45 1.49 8.49 4.56
C SER A 45 1.48 8.98 3.11
N ASN A 46 1.58 10.30 2.92
CA ASN A 46 1.62 10.88 1.58
C ASN A 46 2.80 10.36 0.76
N ASP A 47 3.95 10.17 1.39
CA ASP A 47 5.13 9.66 0.71
C ASP A 47 4.92 8.23 0.23
N VAL A 48 4.33 7.39 1.08
CA VAL A 48 4.01 6.01 0.72
C VAL A 48 2.98 5.96 -0.40
N ALA A 49 1.94 6.78 -0.30
CA ALA A 49 0.89 6.83 -1.33
C ALA A 49 1.46 7.23 -2.69
N LYS A 50 2.34 8.25 -2.72
CA LYS A 50 2.98 8.68 -3.96
C LYS A 50 3.85 7.59 -4.55
N LYS A 51 4.60 6.90 -3.70
CA LYS A 51 5.47 5.81 -4.16
C LYS A 51 4.66 4.64 -4.71
N LEU A 52 3.54 4.31 -4.08
CA LEU A 52 2.65 3.27 -4.58
C LEU A 52 2.09 3.64 -5.95
N GLU A 53 1.70 4.89 -6.14
CA GLU A 53 1.24 5.36 -7.45
C GLU A 53 2.31 5.21 -8.51
N GLN A 54 3.56 5.56 -8.18
CA GLN A 54 4.68 5.41 -9.11
C GLN A 54 4.94 3.95 -9.45
N ILE A 55 4.87 3.07 -8.47
CA ILE A 55 5.03 1.63 -8.68
C ILE A 55 3.95 1.10 -9.63
N VAL A 56 2.70 1.46 -9.39
CA VAL A 56 1.58 1.05 -10.22
C VAL A 56 1.75 1.56 -11.64
N GLU A 57 2.10 2.84 -11.81
CA GLU A 57 2.32 3.44 -13.12
C GLU A 57 3.42 2.72 -13.91
N LYS A 58 4.49 2.34 -13.21
CA LYS A 58 5.61 1.66 -13.82
C LYS A 58 5.25 0.26 -14.28
N LEU A 59 4.50 -0.47 -13.44
CA LEU A 59 4.17 -1.86 -13.69
C LEU A 59 3.01 -2.04 -14.68
N LYS A 60 2.05 -1.14 -14.68
CA LYS A 60 0.88 -1.27 -15.56
C LYS A 60 1.22 -1.20 -17.04
N CYS A 61 2.36 -0.64 -17.39
CA CYS A 61 2.80 -0.52 -18.78
C CYS A 61 3.49 -1.79 -19.30
N SER A 62 3.94 -2.67 -18.41
CA SER A 62 4.77 -3.81 -18.78
C SER A 62 4.18 -5.17 -18.40
N ILE A 63 2.98 -5.19 -17.81
CA ILE A 63 2.41 -6.43 -17.26
C ILE A 63 1.08 -6.74 -17.90
N SER A 64 0.86 -8.03 -18.22
CA SER A 64 -0.37 -8.50 -18.83
C SER A 64 -1.20 -9.40 -17.90
N GLU A 65 -0.68 -9.78 -16.72
CA GLU A 65 -1.40 -10.67 -15.82
C GLU A 65 -1.29 -10.22 -14.37
N ILE A 66 -0.44 -10.87 -13.58
CA ILE A 66 -0.25 -10.58 -12.18
C ILE A 66 1.19 -10.20 -11.91
N ALA A 67 1.39 -9.09 -11.23
CA ALA A 67 2.72 -8.66 -10.81
C ALA A 67 2.78 -8.65 -9.29
N VAL A 68 3.76 -9.34 -8.74
CA VAL A 68 4.04 -9.31 -7.31
C VAL A 68 5.40 -8.66 -7.12
N THR A 69 5.45 -7.61 -6.33
CA THR A 69 6.71 -6.92 -6.05
C THR A 69 6.78 -6.57 -4.57
N ASP A 70 7.95 -6.19 -4.12
CA ASP A 70 8.18 -5.75 -2.75
C ASP A 70 8.38 -4.24 -2.76
N TYR A 71 7.81 -3.54 -1.79
CA TYR A 71 7.88 -2.08 -1.71
C TYR A 71 9.33 -1.59 -1.70
N SER A 72 10.20 -2.27 -0.95
CA SER A 72 11.61 -1.87 -0.88
C SER A 72 12.39 -2.18 -2.16
N SER A 73 12.00 -3.22 -2.89
CA SER A 73 12.65 -3.60 -4.15
C SER A 73 12.18 -2.77 -5.33
N ALA A 74 10.95 -2.27 -5.27
CA ALA A 74 10.35 -1.49 -6.35
C ALA A 74 10.73 -0.01 -6.31
N ALA A 75 11.48 0.38 -5.32
CA ALA A 75 11.88 1.78 -5.12
C ALA A 75 12.83 2.29 -6.20
#